data_7017ca628c6c76aa98928a8776fa01f2
#
_entry.id   7017ca628c6c76aa98928a8776fa01f2
#
_cell.length_a   1.000
_cell.length_b   1.000
_cell.length_c   1.000
_cell.angle_alpha   90.00
_cell.angle_beta   90.00
_cell.angle_gamma   90.00
#
_symmetry.space_group_name_H-M   'P 1'
#
loop_
_entity.id
_entity.type
_entity.pdbx_description
1 polymer ?
#
loop_
_entity_poly.entity_id
_entity_poly.type
_entity_poly.pdbx_seq_one_letter_code
_entity_poly.pdbx_strand_id
1 'polypeptide(L)'
;LGAALATPSVLAEGVESSGPTVYYALIVSLVLGVIFFTSFLILRPRFPNVFAPRTFRTRPSSRNTKPLPDGFLNWIPQFARTPDKEILRLNGMDAYSFISFLNMLLWIWVPMWIFTWIVLMPLFDANLKTPSGTNQFAFGNIVTTSRQQQNRSAGALIVHYICLAWLVLNVHWRMKHFVRVRQQFLLSPQYASSVQAR
;
A
#
# COMPACT_ATOMS: atom_id res chain seq x y z
N LEU A 1 12.64 -19.20 -52.96
CA LEU A 1 12.00 -19.63 -51.70
C LEU A 1 12.38 -18.62 -50.61
N GLY A 2 11.77 -17.44 -50.63
CA GLY A 2 11.93 -16.39 -49.65
C GLY A 2 10.85 -16.54 -48.56
N ALA A 3 11.20 -17.08 -47.41
CA ALA A 3 10.41 -16.96 -46.24
C ALA A 3 10.51 -15.49 -45.80
N ALA A 4 9.46 -14.72 -46.03
CA ALA A 4 9.30 -13.40 -45.48
C ALA A 4 9.26 -13.54 -43.95
N LEU A 5 10.37 -13.26 -43.29
CA LEU A 5 10.41 -13.01 -41.86
C LEU A 5 9.46 -11.85 -41.56
N ALA A 6 8.31 -12.19 -40.97
CA ALA A 6 7.37 -11.22 -40.49
C ALA A 6 8.13 -10.20 -39.62
N THR A 7 8.14 -8.97 -40.07
CA THR A 7 8.81 -7.86 -39.37
C THR A 7 8.24 -7.72 -37.98
N PRO A 8 9.06 -7.41 -36.97
CA PRO A 8 8.64 -7.30 -35.57
C PRO A 8 7.67 -6.14 -35.31
N SER A 9 7.25 -5.44 -36.35
CA SER A 9 6.23 -4.36 -36.24
C SER A 9 4.84 -4.84 -35.84
N VAL A 10 4.48 -6.10 -36.11
CA VAL A 10 3.15 -6.66 -35.73
C VAL A 10 3.08 -7.02 -34.26
N LEU A 11 4.23 -7.24 -33.61
CA LEU A 11 4.27 -7.49 -32.15
C LEU A 11 4.37 -6.20 -31.31
N ALA A 12 4.66 -5.07 -31.95
CA ALA A 12 4.75 -3.78 -31.29
C ALA A 12 3.41 -3.02 -31.23
N GLU A 13 2.36 -3.50 -31.91
CA GLU A 13 0.97 -3.02 -31.73
C GLU A 13 0.30 -3.54 -30.47
N GLY A 14 1.07 -4.20 -29.57
CA GLY A 14 0.61 -4.60 -28.24
C GLY A 14 0.35 -3.38 -27.36
N VAL A 15 -0.93 -3.03 -27.29
CA VAL A 15 -1.51 -2.18 -26.22
C VAL A 15 -0.78 -0.84 -26.05
N GLU A 16 -0.97 0.06 -26.98
CA GLU A 16 -0.85 1.48 -26.67
C GLU A 16 -1.81 1.79 -25.52
N SER A 17 -1.31 1.78 -24.30
CA SER A 17 -2.02 2.32 -23.17
C SER A 17 -2.09 3.84 -23.38
N SER A 18 -3.00 4.23 -24.26
CA SER A 18 -3.25 5.64 -24.56
C SER A 18 -3.62 6.34 -23.25
N GLY A 19 -3.14 7.55 -23.04
CA GLY A 19 -3.49 8.36 -21.88
C GLY A 19 -5.01 8.36 -21.56
N PRO A 20 -5.91 8.38 -22.55
CA PRO A 20 -7.35 8.20 -22.35
C PRO A 20 -7.72 6.92 -21.59
N THR A 21 -7.13 5.78 -21.90
CA THR A 21 -7.45 4.51 -21.23
C THR A 21 -7.14 4.54 -19.74
N VAL A 22 -6.00 5.10 -19.36
CA VAL A 22 -5.62 5.27 -17.94
C VAL A 22 -6.57 6.25 -17.24
N TYR A 23 -6.94 7.33 -17.91
CA TYR A 23 -7.88 8.32 -17.40
C TYR A 23 -9.27 7.71 -17.14
N TYR A 24 -9.82 6.96 -18.10
CA TYR A 24 -11.09 6.26 -17.91
C TYR A 24 -11.03 5.21 -16.80
N ALA A 25 -9.98 4.43 -16.72
CA ALA A 25 -9.79 3.47 -15.64
C ALA A 25 -9.74 4.16 -14.26
N LEU A 26 -9.08 5.31 -14.17
CA LEU A 26 -9.00 6.09 -12.94
C LEU A 26 -10.38 6.64 -12.56
N ILE A 27 -11.14 7.20 -13.51
CA ILE A 27 -12.50 7.71 -13.24
C ILE A 27 -13.40 6.59 -12.76
N VAL A 28 -13.43 5.45 -13.46
CA VAL A 28 -14.26 4.31 -13.07
C VAL A 28 -13.90 3.82 -11.67
N SER A 29 -12.62 3.68 -11.38
CA SER A 29 -12.14 3.27 -10.05
C SER A 29 -12.51 4.28 -8.96
N LEU A 30 -12.40 5.57 -9.25
CA LEU A 30 -12.80 6.63 -8.33
C LEU A 30 -14.30 6.60 -8.05
N VAL A 31 -15.14 6.49 -9.09
CA VAL A 31 -16.60 6.43 -8.95
C VAL A 31 -17.00 5.23 -8.11
N LEU A 32 -16.46 4.04 -8.39
CA LEU A 32 -16.71 2.84 -7.60
C LEU A 32 -16.24 3.01 -6.16
N GLY A 33 -15.06 3.57 -5.95
CA GLY A 33 -14.51 3.86 -4.62
C GLY A 33 -15.43 4.79 -3.82
N VAL A 34 -15.92 5.87 -4.43
CA VAL A 34 -16.86 6.79 -3.79
C VAL A 34 -18.18 6.10 -3.45
N ILE A 35 -18.72 5.28 -4.35
CA ILE A 35 -19.98 4.53 -4.11
C ILE A 35 -19.81 3.58 -2.90
N PHE A 36 -18.73 2.78 -2.86
CA PHE A 36 -18.49 1.85 -1.77
C PHE A 36 -18.22 2.58 -0.45
N PHE A 37 -17.43 3.65 -0.49
CA PHE A 37 -17.14 4.43 0.71
C PHE A 37 -18.39 5.11 1.26
N THR A 38 -19.21 5.71 0.43
CA THR A 38 -20.48 6.36 0.82
C THR A 38 -21.45 5.31 1.37
N SER A 39 -21.57 4.16 0.72
CA SER A 39 -22.38 3.04 1.22
C SER A 39 -21.93 2.60 2.62
N PHE A 40 -20.61 2.44 2.83
CA PHE A 40 -20.07 2.12 4.15
C PHE A 40 -20.42 3.19 5.20
N LEU A 41 -20.28 4.48 4.87
CA LEU A 41 -20.58 5.57 5.79
C LEU A 41 -22.06 5.58 6.21
N ILE A 42 -22.97 5.24 5.31
CA ILE A 42 -24.43 5.18 5.57
C ILE A 42 -24.80 3.90 6.35
N LEU A 43 -24.23 2.76 5.97
CA LEU A 43 -24.58 1.48 6.57
C LEU A 43 -23.99 1.31 7.99
N ARG A 44 -22.81 1.87 8.23
CA ARG A 44 -22.12 1.75 9.52
C ARG A 44 -22.98 2.19 10.74
N PRO A 45 -23.60 3.38 10.77
CA PRO A 45 -24.46 3.77 11.88
C PRO A 45 -25.80 3.00 11.90
N ARG A 46 -26.24 2.50 10.76
CA ARG A 46 -27.54 1.80 10.63
C ARG A 46 -27.46 0.35 11.12
N PHE A 47 -26.30 -0.29 10.99
CA PHE A 47 -26.06 -1.69 11.37
C PHE A 47 -24.89 -1.84 12.35
N PRO A 48 -24.98 -1.26 13.57
CA PRO A 48 -23.89 -1.28 14.54
C PRO A 48 -23.50 -2.72 14.95
N ASN A 49 -24.46 -3.65 14.99
CA ASN A 49 -24.22 -5.05 15.33
C ASN A 49 -23.28 -5.77 14.36
N VAL A 50 -23.27 -5.33 13.08
CA VAL A 50 -22.38 -5.89 12.03
C VAL A 50 -21.02 -5.23 12.06
N PHE A 51 -20.99 -3.88 12.16
CA PHE A 51 -19.73 -3.11 12.04
C PHE A 51 -18.98 -2.94 13.36
N ALA A 52 -19.66 -3.08 14.50
CA ALA A 52 -19.06 -2.95 15.83
C ALA A 52 -19.54 -4.05 16.81
N PRO A 53 -19.46 -5.35 16.46
CA PRO A 53 -20.04 -6.42 17.26
C PRO A 53 -19.44 -6.53 18.66
N ARG A 54 -18.19 -6.13 18.86
CA ARG A 54 -17.51 -6.19 20.16
C ARG A 54 -17.93 -5.08 21.13
N THR A 55 -18.55 -4.02 20.63
CA THR A 55 -19.05 -2.91 21.46
C THR A 55 -20.38 -3.26 22.11
N PHE A 56 -21.20 -4.09 21.43
CA PHE A 56 -22.57 -4.43 21.84
C PHE A 56 -22.71 -5.82 22.47
N ARG A 57 -21.61 -6.52 22.72
CA ARG A 57 -21.65 -7.81 23.40
C ARG A 57 -22.13 -7.61 24.85
N THR A 58 -23.21 -8.28 25.19
CA THR A 58 -23.91 -8.21 26.49
C THR A 58 -23.11 -8.79 27.67
N ARG A 59 -22.05 -9.53 27.43
CA ARG A 59 -21.19 -10.09 28.49
C ARG A 59 -20.09 -9.09 28.85
N PRO A 60 -19.96 -8.69 30.14
CA PRO A 60 -18.84 -7.89 30.58
C PRO A 60 -17.55 -8.66 30.34
N SER A 61 -16.80 -8.23 29.35
CA SER A 61 -15.53 -8.83 28.98
C SER A 61 -14.47 -7.74 29.01
N SER A 62 -13.35 -8.03 29.64
CA SER A 62 -12.17 -7.16 29.64
C SER A 62 -11.65 -6.84 28.21
N ARG A 63 -12.20 -7.53 27.21
CA ARG A 63 -11.88 -7.38 25.79
C ARG A 63 -12.91 -6.55 25.00
N ASN A 64 -13.89 -5.95 25.67
CA ASN A 64 -14.83 -5.06 24.99
C ASN A 64 -14.11 -3.79 24.55
N THR A 65 -14.37 -3.38 23.30
CA THR A 65 -13.83 -2.14 22.74
C THR A 65 -14.73 -0.96 23.16
N LYS A 66 -14.12 0.21 23.35
CA LYS A 66 -14.88 1.44 23.53
C LYS A 66 -15.65 1.77 22.24
N PRO A 67 -16.89 2.28 22.36
CA PRO A 67 -17.63 2.73 21.18
C PRO A 67 -16.85 3.84 20.46
N LEU A 68 -16.82 3.76 19.14
CA LEU A 68 -16.27 4.84 18.35
C LEU A 68 -17.25 6.03 18.33
N PRO A 69 -16.73 7.26 18.20
CA PRO A 69 -17.58 8.44 18.17
C PRO A 69 -18.56 8.38 16.99
N ASP A 70 -19.76 8.88 17.26
CA ASP A 70 -20.79 9.03 16.25
C ASP A 70 -20.39 10.11 15.23
N GLY A 71 -20.73 9.91 13.97
CA GLY A 71 -20.42 10.82 12.87
C GLY A 71 -19.77 10.12 11.69
N PHE A 72 -19.88 10.77 10.52
CA PHE A 72 -19.42 10.17 9.26
C PHE A 72 -17.91 9.93 9.21
N LEU A 73 -17.10 10.86 9.72
CA LEU A 73 -15.62 10.80 9.62
C LEU A 73 -14.92 10.86 10.98
N ASN A 74 -15.64 11.09 12.09
CA ASN A 74 -15.05 11.26 13.42
C ASN A 74 -14.33 10.00 13.96
N TRP A 75 -14.64 8.86 13.39
CA TRP A 75 -14.00 7.59 13.73
C TRP A 75 -12.57 7.44 13.17
N ILE A 76 -12.24 8.14 12.06
CA ILE A 76 -10.94 8.02 11.39
C ILE A 76 -9.78 8.47 12.29
N PRO A 77 -9.81 9.68 12.90
CA PRO A 77 -8.72 10.12 13.76
C PRO A 77 -8.57 9.26 15.02
N GLN A 78 -9.67 8.76 15.58
CA GLN A 78 -9.62 7.87 16.74
C GLN A 78 -9.01 6.50 16.36
N PHE A 79 -9.40 5.96 15.22
CA PHE A 79 -8.82 4.72 14.69
C PHE A 79 -7.31 4.87 14.44
N ALA A 80 -6.89 5.96 13.80
CA ALA A 80 -5.49 6.23 13.50
C ALA A 80 -4.62 6.46 14.76
N ARG A 81 -5.24 6.92 15.87
CA ARG A 81 -4.54 7.18 17.13
C ARG A 81 -4.58 6.01 18.11
N THR A 82 -5.21 4.90 17.76
CA THR A 82 -5.29 3.73 18.65
C THR A 82 -3.88 3.17 18.90
N PRO A 83 -3.41 3.09 20.15
CA PRO A 83 -2.07 2.64 20.44
C PRO A 83 -1.92 1.13 20.23
N ASP A 84 -0.76 0.71 19.75
CA ASP A 84 -0.41 -0.68 19.48
C ASP A 84 -0.65 -1.60 20.70
N LYS A 85 -0.41 -1.10 21.91
CA LYS A 85 -0.64 -1.83 23.16
C LYS A 85 -2.11 -2.19 23.37
N GLU A 86 -3.02 -1.32 22.98
CA GLU A 86 -4.47 -1.56 23.09
C GLU A 86 -4.93 -2.60 22.09
N ILE A 87 -4.42 -2.55 20.86
CA ILE A 87 -4.69 -3.55 19.82
C ILE A 87 -4.21 -4.93 20.29
N LEU A 88 -2.99 -5.01 20.83
CA LEU A 88 -2.43 -6.25 21.35
C LEU A 88 -3.26 -6.82 22.52
N ARG A 89 -3.70 -5.97 23.44
CA ARG A 89 -4.51 -6.37 24.60
C ARG A 89 -5.91 -6.86 24.21
N LEU A 90 -6.57 -6.16 23.29
CA LEU A 90 -7.97 -6.44 22.93
C LEU A 90 -8.10 -7.56 21.89
N ASN A 91 -7.21 -7.59 20.92
CA ASN A 91 -7.33 -8.45 19.74
C ASN A 91 -6.30 -9.58 19.68
N GLY A 92 -5.27 -9.52 20.53
CA GLY A 92 -4.21 -10.52 20.57
C GLY A 92 -3.09 -10.28 19.55
N MET A 93 -2.11 -11.19 19.56
CA MET A 93 -0.89 -11.06 18.78
C MET A 93 -1.11 -11.16 17.26
N ASP A 94 -2.09 -11.96 16.82
CA ASP A 94 -2.33 -12.18 15.40
C ASP A 94 -2.86 -10.91 14.72
N ALA A 95 -3.83 -10.25 15.35
CA ALA A 95 -4.36 -8.98 14.84
C ALA A 95 -3.31 -7.86 14.88
N TYR A 96 -2.50 -7.80 15.93
CA TYR A 96 -1.38 -6.87 16.01
C TYR A 96 -0.37 -7.10 14.87
N SER A 97 0.00 -8.37 14.63
CA SER A 97 0.91 -8.75 13.56
C SER A 97 0.42 -8.29 12.19
N PHE A 98 -0.85 -8.51 11.91
CA PHE A 98 -1.47 -8.13 10.64
C PHE A 98 -1.49 -6.60 10.46
N ILE A 99 -1.93 -5.85 11.47
CA ILE A 99 -1.97 -4.39 11.42
C ILE A 99 -0.56 -3.80 11.32
N SER A 100 0.41 -4.35 12.07
CA SER A 100 1.81 -3.95 12.01
C SER A 100 2.41 -4.19 10.62
N PHE A 101 2.06 -5.30 9.98
CA PHE A 101 2.46 -5.61 8.60
C PHE A 101 1.88 -4.61 7.60
N LEU A 102 0.57 -4.32 7.67
CA LEU A 102 -0.05 -3.32 6.81
C LEU A 102 0.57 -1.93 6.99
N ASN A 103 0.83 -1.54 8.23
CA ASN A 103 1.49 -0.28 8.53
C ASN A 103 2.93 -0.23 7.96
N MET A 104 3.67 -1.35 8.04
CA MET A 104 4.98 -1.48 7.40
C MET A 104 4.89 -1.29 5.89
N LEU A 105 3.92 -1.90 5.23
CA LEU A 105 3.71 -1.74 3.78
C LEU A 105 3.43 -0.28 3.43
N LEU A 106 2.58 0.42 4.18
CA LEU A 106 2.30 1.84 3.95
C LEU A 106 3.57 2.69 4.08
N TRP A 107 4.39 2.46 5.13
CA TRP A 107 5.64 3.17 5.34
C TRP A 107 6.71 2.89 4.27
N ILE A 108 6.66 1.73 3.63
CA ILE A 108 7.54 1.39 2.51
C ILE A 108 7.03 2.03 1.23
N TRP A 109 5.76 1.78 0.88
CA TRP A 109 5.22 2.12 -0.43
C TRP A 109 4.95 3.61 -0.63
N VAL A 110 4.38 4.30 0.38
CA VAL A 110 4.00 5.71 0.21
C VAL A 110 5.21 6.63 -0.04
N PRO A 111 6.30 6.58 0.76
CA PRO A 111 7.47 7.38 0.46
C PRO A 111 8.17 6.99 -0.84
N MET A 112 8.25 5.68 -1.15
CA MET A 112 8.82 5.21 -2.41
C MET A 112 8.02 5.71 -3.60
N TRP A 113 6.70 5.64 -3.55
CA TRP A 113 5.81 6.11 -4.61
C TRP A 113 6.02 7.61 -4.87
N ILE A 114 6.00 8.44 -3.82
CA ILE A 114 6.21 9.88 -3.93
C ILE A 114 7.62 10.18 -4.51
N PHE A 115 8.64 9.53 -3.97
CA PHE A 115 10.02 9.73 -4.40
C PHE A 115 10.24 9.32 -5.87
N THR A 116 9.73 8.16 -6.26
CA THR A 116 9.87 7.69 -7.65
C THR A 116 9.12 8.59 -8.63
N TRP A 117 7.95 9.09 -8.27
CA TRP A 117 7.21 10.04 -9.12
C TRP A 117 7.98 11.33 -9.34
N ILE A 118 8.51 11.92 -8.26
CA ILE A 118 9.24 13.20 -8.33
C ILE A 118 10.54 13.05 -9.14
N VAL A 119 11.23 11.92 -9.04
CA VAL A 119 12.56 11.75 -9.66
C VAL A 119 12.47 11.06 -11.02
N LEU A 120 11.70 9.97 -11.15
CA LEU A 120 11.68 9.20 -12.40
C LEU A 120 10.82 9.81 -13.49
N MET A 121 9.72 10.50 -13.14
CA MET A 121 8.91 11.16 -14.17
C MET A 121 9.71 12.16 -15.00
N PRO A 122 10.39 13.17 -14.43
CA PRO A 122 11.18 14.10 -15.23
C PRO A 122 12.38 13.44 -15.88
N LEU A 123 12.91 12.35 -15.31
CA LEU A 123 14.02 11.61 -15.88
C LEU A 123 13.62 10.90 -17.19
N PHE A 124 12.39 10.37 -17.26
CA PHE A 124 11.87 9.65 -18.42
C PHE A 124 11.26 10.59 -19.47
N ASP A 125 10.61 11.68 -19.05
CA ASP A 125 9.96 12.66 -19.95
C ASP A 125 10.93 13.47 -20.80
N ALA A 126 12.17 13.58 -20.39
CA ALA A 126 13.14 14.42 -21.06
C ALA A 126 13.61 13.91 -22.43
N ASN A 127 12.94 12.93 -23.04
CA ASN A 127 13.23 12.38 -24.37
C ASN A 127 12.19 12.84 -25.40
N LEU A 128 12.67 13.60 -26.39
CA LEU A 128 11.89 14.27 -27.45
C LEU A 128 11.36 13.35 -28.57
N LYS A 129 11.55 12.05 -28.51
CA LYS A 129 11.09 11.07 -29.53
C LYS A 129 9.97 10.19 -28.99
N THR A 130 8.98 10.80 -28.43
CA THR A 130 8.01 10.07 -27.64
C THR A 130 6.81 9.58 -28.40
N PRO A 131 6.40 8.33 -28.18
CA PRO A 131 5.01 7.96 -28.37
C PRO A 131 4.14 8.79 -27.45
N SER A 132 3.03 9.29 -27.94
CA SER A 132 2.05 10.04 -27.17
C SER A 132 1.44 9.19 -26.07
N GLY A 133 1.19 9.76 -24.89
CA GLY A 133 0.49 9.10 -23.81
C GLY A 133 1.39 8.63 -22.65
N THR A 134 0.95 7.61 -21.92
CA THR A 134 1.65 7.11 -20.71
C THR A 134 2.99 6.41 -21.01
N ASN A 135 3.21 6.00 -22.26
CA ASN A 135 4.44 5.36 -22.67
C ASN A 135 5.68 6.28 -22.60
N GLN A 136 5.47 7.62 -22.61
CA GLN A 136 6.56 8.58 -22.38
C GLN A 136 7.23 8.43 -21.02
N PHE A 137 6.52 7.92 -20.01
CA PHE A 137 7.03 7.71 -18.64
C PHE A 137 7.58 6.28 -18.43
N ALA A 138 7.62 5.44 -19.47
CA ALA A 138 8.16 4.10 -19.38
C ALA A 138 9.69 4.10 -19.50
N PHE A 139 10.33 3.17 -18.79
CA PHE A 139 11.79 2.96 -18.88
C PHE A 139 12.25 2.67 -20.32
N GLY A 140 11.41 1.98 -21.11
CA GLY A 140 11.69 1.70 -22.54
C GLY A 140 11.82 2.93 -23.42
N ASN A 141 11.43 4.11 -22.95
CA ASN A 141 11.60 5.38 -23.66
C ASN A 141 13.06 5.89 -23.60
N ILE A 142 13.88 5.36 -22.70
CA ILE A 142 15.31 5.68 -22.64
C ILE A 142 16.04 4.94 -23.75
N VAL A 143 16.39 5.65 -24.82
CA VAL A 143 17.21 5.11 -25.91
C VAL A 143 18.69 5.23 -25.52
N THR A 144 19.42 4.13 -25.52
CA THR A 144 20.82 4.07 -25.02
C THR A 144 21.87 4.58 -26.02
N THR A 145 21.47 5.21 -27.12
CA THR A 145 22.36 5.59 -28.21
C THR A 145 23.24 6.80 -27.94
N SER A 146 22.87 7.70 -27.02
CA SER A 146 23.64 8.88 -26.68
C SER A 146 24.18 8.86 -25.24
N ARG A 147 25.33 9.52 -25.00
CA ARG A 147 25.90 9.66 -23.65
C ARG A 147 24.94 10.26 -22.63
N GLN A 148 24.15 11.23 -23.07
CA GLN A 148 23.16 11.87 -22.20
C GLN A 148 22.07 10.89 -21.75
N GLN A 149 21.68 9.98 -22.60
CA GLN A 149 20.69 8.94 -22.31
C GLN A 149 21.26 7.82 -21.45
N GLN A 150 22.54 7.49 -21.61
CA GLN A 150 23.24 6.59 -20.70
C GLN A 150 23.29 7.13 -19.26
N ASN A 151 23.52 8.44 -19.10
CA ASN A 151 23.49 9.08 -17.78
C ASN A 151 22.11 9.02 -17.13
N ARG A 152 21.03 9.08 -17.91
CA ARG A 152 19.66 8.94 -17.39
C ARG A 152 19.35 7.51 -16.97
N SER A 153 19.78 6.52 -17.72
CA SER A 153 19.64 5.12 -17.32
C SER A 153 20.44 4.82 -16.04
N ALA A 154 21.64 5.40 -15.92
CA ALA A 154 22.41 5.34 -14.68
C ALA A 154 21.70 6.03 -13.51
N GLY A 155 21.05 7.18 -13.75
CA GLY A 155 20.21 7.86 -12.78
C GLY A 155 19.03 6.98 -12.29
N ALA A 156 18.34 6.31 -13.21
CA ALA A 156 17.26 5.38 -12.86
C ALA A 156 17.76 4.20 -12.02
N LEU A 157 18.96 3.66 -12.32
CA LEU A 157 19.58 2.64 -11.51
C LEU A 157 19.89 3.12 -10.09
N ILE A 158 20.42 4.31 -9.94
CA ILE A 158 20.71 4.91 -8.61
C ILE A 158 19.41 5.01 -7.79
N VAL A 159 18.33 5.52 -8.40
CA VAL A 159 17.01 5.59 -7.75
C VAL A 159 16.53 4.21 -7.32
N HIS A 160 16.72 3.19 -8.16
CA HIS A 160 16.35 1.82 -7.83
C HIS A 160 17.11 1.30 -6.59
N TYR A 161 18.43 1.52 -6.52
CA TYR A 161 19.23 1.13 -5.35
C TYR A 161 18.84 1.88 -4.08
N ILE A 162 18.49 3.16 -4.18
CA ILE A 162 17.97 3.95 -3.04
C ILE A 162 16.66 3.35 -2.54
N CYS A 163 15.73 3.03 -3.44
CA CYS A 163 14.47 2.38 -3.09
C CYS A 163 14.68 1.00 -2.45
N LEU A 164 15.60 0.20 -2.99
CA LEU A 164 15.94 -1.10 -2.43
C LEU A 164 16.53 -0.97 -1.02
N ALA A 165 17.46 -0.05 -0.82
CA ALA A 165 18.02 0.23 0.50
C ALA A 165 16.94 0.69 1.49
N TRP A 166 16.04 1.57 1.08
CA TRP A 166 14.88 2.01 1.88
C TRP A 166 14.01 0.82 2.30
N LEU A 167 13.66 -0.06 1.36
CA LEU A 167 12.88 -1.26 1.63
C LEU A 167 13.57 -2.15 2.67
N VAL A 168 14.84 -2.51 2.45
CA VAL A 168 15.60 -3.39 3.33
C VAL A 168 15.71 -2.81 4.74
N LEU A 169 16.03 -1.51 4.87
CA LEU A 169 16.14 -0.84 6.17
C LEU A 169 14.80 -0.83 6.91
N ASN A 170 13.69 -0.53 6.23
CA ASN A 170 12.37 -0.54 6.86
C ASN A 170 11.96 -1.95 7.32
N VAL A 171 12.14 -2.96 6.48
CA VAL A 171 11.86 -4.35 6.86
C VAL A 171 12.70 -4.75 8.07
N HIS A 172 14.00 -4.45 8.06
CA HIS A 172 14.90 -4.80 9.17
C HIS A 172 14.48 -4.13 10.50
N TRP A 173 14.15 -2.83 10.46
CA TRP A 173 13.71 -2.08 11.65
C TRP A 173 12.39 -2.61 12.20
N ARG A 174 11.43 -2.84 11.32
CA ARG A 174 10.11 -3.35 11.69
C ARG A 174 10.18 -4.79 12.23
N MET A 175 10.99 -5.64 11.63
CA MET A 175 11.19 -7.00 12.13
C MET A 175 11.82 -7.01 13.52
N LYS A 176 12.84 -6.19 13.78
CA LYS A 176 13.41 -6.03 15.13
C LYS A 176 12.36 -5.57 16.15
N HIS A 177 11.54 -4.59 15.79
CA HIS A 177 10.47 -4.11 16.66
C HIS A 177 9.45 -5.22 16.93
N PHE A 178 9.00 -5.89 15.90
CA PHE A 178 8.03 -6.99 15.99
C PHE A 178 8.51 -8.13 16.89
N VAL A 179 9.77 -8.57 16.74
CA VAL A 179 10.37 -9.62 17.57
C VAL A 179 10.36 -9.21 19.04
N ARG A 180 10.71 -7.97 19.36
CA ARG A 180 10.69 -7.46 20.75
C ARG A 180 9.27 -7.48 21.34
N VAL A 181 8.28 -7.00 20.59
CA VAL A 181 6.88 -6.98 21.05
C VAL A 181 6.37 -8.40 21.25
N ARG A 182 6.68 -9.32 20.33
CA ARG A 182 6.33 -10.74 20.45
C ARG A 182 6.94 -11.39 21.69
N GLN A 183 8.22 -11.14 21.96
CA GLN A 183 8.88 -11.67 23.16
C GLN A 183 8.23 -11.13 24.43
N GLN A 184 7.96 -9.83 24.49
CA GLN A 184 7.28 -9.21 25.64
C GLN A 184 5.86 -9.79 25.84
N PHE A 185 5.13 -10.03 24.74
CA PHE A 185 3.82 -10.65 24.82
C PHE A 185 3.87 -12.08 25.35
N LEU A 186 4.79 -12.90 24.87
CA LEU A 186 4.95 -14.29 25.32
C LEU A 186 5.33 -14.38 26.81
N LEU A 187 6.08 -13.41 27.31
CA LEU A 187 6.49 -13.32 28.74
C LEU A 187 5.41 -12.68 29.60
N SER A 188 4.31 -12.18 28.99
CA SER A 188 3.26 -11.47 29.75
C SER A 188 2.38 -12.44 30.55
N PRO A 189 1.88 -12.03 31.74
CA PRO A 189 0.96 -12.84 32.54
C PRO A 189 -0.35 -13.17 31.79
N GLN A 190 -0.76 -12.32 30.87
CA GLN A 190 -1.95 -12.51 30.05
C GLN A 190 -1.82 -13.73 29.11
N TYR A 191 -0.63 -13.96 28.57
CA TYR A 191 -0.37 -15.13 27.74
C TYR A 191 -0.31 -16.40 28.61
N ALA A 192 0.39 -16.34 29.75
CA ALA A 192 0.48 -17.47 30.66
C ALA A 192 -0.91 -17.94 31.14
N SER A 193 -1.79 -17.00 31.50
CA SER A 193 -3.16 -17.32 31.91
C SER A 193 -4.01 -17.91 30.77
N SER A 194 -3.79 -17.51 29.53
CA SER A 194 -4.51 -18.03 28.36
C SER A 194 -4.09 -19.45 27.97
N VAL A 195 -2.85 -19.82 28.27
CA VAL A 195 -2.31 -21.16 28.03
C VAL A 195 -2.74 -22.13 29.13
N GLN A 196 -2.80 -21.68 30.37
CA GLN A 196 -3.24 -22.51 31.49
C GLN A 196 -4.75 -22.79 31.50
N ALA A 197 -5.53 -21.96 30.81
CA ALA A 197 -6.99 -22.13 30.71
C ALA A 197 -7.46 -23.06 29.56
N ARG A 198 -6.53 -23.67 28.85
CA ARG A 198 -6.77 -24.71 27.83
C ARG A 198 -6.44 -26.09 28.36
#